data_72b2142091b84b56ef4952595e581e4b
#
_entry.id   72b2142091b84b56ef4952595e581e4b
#
_cell.length_a   1.000
_cell.length_b   1.000
_cell.length_c   1.000
_cell.angle_alpha   90.00
_cell.angle_beta   90.00
_cell.angle_gamma   90.00
#
_symmetry.space_group_name_H-M   'P 1'
#
loop_
_entity.id
_entity.type
_entity.pdbx_description
1 polymer ?
#
loop_
_entity_poly.entity_id
_entity_poly.type
_entity_poly.pdbx_seq_one_letter_code
_entity_poly.pdbx_strand_id
1 'polypeptide(L)'
;MARCTVFAMTDTPLTESDLRAAIEREMPGVRADLERLVRIPGIAFDGFDHSELDRSAEAVAELARGCGLDVQVASAGGRPAVIGTRAAPPGAPTVLLYAHHDVQPVGDLSLWESDPLEPVERDGRLYARGVADDKAGVMAHIAALRAFGDALPVGVVLFVEGEEEFGSASLSRLLEEHHEELDADVIVLADSVNWEIGTPSLTTSLRGALSCYVEVRTLSHAVHSGMFGGPVPDALTALCRLIATLHDDAGDVAVEGLHQSPSRARVDYPVDRVRDEAGVLDGVGLIGTGGVADRLWNKPALSVVGLDAPAAREAPAALVPSARAKLNVRLAPGDDPGKAYAALEAHLREHAPWGAQVSLDLELSVPAYAVDASGPVYDAARAAFRAAWDGIEPVDIGVGGGIPFVSVFGGFFPSAVTLLTGVEDPQTNAHSPNESLHLGEFARVCLAEALLLANLGATAGRTPS
;
A
#
# COMPACT_ATOMS: atom_id res chain seq x y z
N MET A 1 -51.26 20.81 25.21
CA MET A 1 -50.96 20.47 23.80
C MET A 1 -49.68 21.18 23.40
N ALA A 2 -48.57 20.47 23.52
CA ALA A 2 -47.26 20.98 23.09
C ALA A 2 -47.10 20.64 21.59
N ARG A 3 -46.97 21.66 20.75
CA ARG A 3 -46.64 21.50 19.33
C ARG A 3 -45.17 21.01 19.21
N CYS A 4 -44.99 19.77 18.81
CA CYS A 4 -43.73 19.29 18.33
C CYS A 4 -43.43 20.03 17.03
N THR A 5 -42.46 20.93 17.04
CA THR A 5 -41.95 21.58 15.83
C THR A 5 -41.03 20.54 15.17
N VAL A 6 -41.53 19.84 14.16
CA VAL A 6 -40.72 19.06 13.24
C VAL A 6 -39.88 20.07 12.47
N PHE A 7 -38.58 20.13 12.75
CA PHE A 7 -37.63 20.81 11.89
C PHE A 7 -37.63 20.03 10.56
N ALA A 8 -38.14 20.66 9.50
CA ALA A 8 -37.96 20.17 8.15
C ALA A 8 -36.45 20.12 7.88
N MET A 9 -35.94 18.91 7.61
CA MET A 9 -34.59 18.74 7.05
C MET A 9 -34.55 19.54 5.75
N THR A 10 -33.61 20.47 5.65
CA THR A 10 -33.38 21.21 4.41
C THR A 10 -32.74 20.26 3.41
N ASP A 11 -33.49 19.94 2.32
CA ASP A 11 -33.03 19.14 1.16
C ASP A 11 -31.88 19.81 0.34
N THR A 12 -31.16 20.74 0.91
CA THR A 12 -30.09 21.47 0.24
C THR A 12 -28.78 20.72 0.46
N PRO A 13 -28.10 20.23 -0.59
CA PRO A 13 -26.79 19.60 -0.47
C PRO A 13 -25.80 20.53 0.25
N LEU A 14 -24.94 19.95 1.09
CA LEU A 14 -23.85 20.69 1.74
C LEU A 14 -22.91 21.26 0.68
N THR A 15 -22.54 22.52 0.81
CA THR A 15 -21.58 23.17 -0.07
C THR A 15 -20.13 22.81 0.33
N GLU A 16 -19.16 23.09 -0.55
CA GLU A 16 -17.73 22.98 -0.23
C GLU A 16 -17.39 23.74 1.07
N SER A 17 -17.92 24.96 1.23
CA SER A 17 -17.68 25.78 2.43
C SER A 17 -18.25 25.14 3.69
N ASP A 18 -19.42 24.49 3.60
CA ASP A 18 -20.05 23.80 4.73
C ASP A 18 -19.23 22.60 5.15
N LEU A 19 -18.74 21.79 4.19
CA LEU A 19 -17.89 20.62 4.44
C LEU A 19 -16.53 21.04 5.00
N ARG A 20 -15.90 22.08 4.46
CA ARG A 20 -14.64 22.61 5.02
C ARG A 20 -14.81 23.03 6.48
N ALA A 21 -15.87 23.80 6.79
CA ALA A 21 -16.16 24.19 8.15
C ALA A 21 -16.51 23.00 9.06
N ALA A 22 -17.16 21.96 8.52
CA ALA A 22 -17.46 20.75 9.26
C ALA A 22 -16.17 19.97 9.59
N ILE A 23 -15.30 19.73 8.62
CA ILE A 23 -14.01 19.07 8.84
C ILE A 23 -13.17 19.86 9.85
N GLU A 24 -13.01 21.17 9.69
CA GLU A 24 -12.26 22.00 10.66
C GLU A 24 -12.79 21.84 12.08
N ARG A 25 -14.09 21.76 12.27
CA ARG A 25 -14.72 21.55 13.59
C ARG A 25 -14.46 20.15 14.13
N GLU A 26 -14.47 19.11 13.29
CA GLU A 26 -14.30 17.71 13.70
C GLU A 26 -12.81 17.34 13.96
N MET A 27 -11.84 18.02 13.32
CA MET A 27 -10.41 17.67 13.39
C MET A 27 -9.86 17.48 14.82
N PRO A 28 -10.20 18.28 15.83
CA PRO A 28 -9.71 18.02 17.20
C PRO A 28 -10.18 16.67 17.75
N GLY A 29 -11.42 16.26 17.48
CA GLY A 29 -11.99 14.97 17.86
C GLY A 29 -11.39 13.82 17.04
N VAL A 30 -11.23 14.01 15.72
CA VAL A 30 -10.60 13.05 14.80
C VAL A 30 -9.16 12.76 15.25
N ARG A 31 -8.39 13.78 15.57
CA ARG A 31 -7.04 13.62 16.12
C ARG A 31 -7.03 12.84 17.43
N ALA A 32 -7.89 13.18 18.38
CA ALA A 32 -7.96 12.48 19.66
C ALA A 32 -8.32 11.00 19.51
N ASP A 33 -9.22 10.67 18.57
CA ASP A 33 -9.57 9.29 18.24
C ASP A 33 -8.40 8.56 17.53
N LEU A 34 -7.68 9.21 16.61
CA LEU A 34 -6.47 8.66 16.00
C LEU A 34 -5.42 8.31 17.08
N GLU A 35 -5.14 9.23 17.99
CA GLU A 35 -4.21 9.01 19.10
C GLU A 35 -4.66 7.84 20.00
N ARG A 36 -5.97 7.67 20.19
CA ARG A 36 -6.54 6.53 20.93
C ARG A 36 -6.32 5.22 20.20
N LEU A 37 -6.57 5.19 18.88
CA LEU A 37 -6.34 3.98 18.05
C LEU A 37 -4.88 3.58 18.01
N VAL A 38 -3.97 4.55 17.89
CA VAL A 38 -2.51 4.32 17.85
C VAL A 38 -2.01 3.62 19.11
N ARG A 39 -2.55 3.94 20.29
CA ARG A 39 -2.19 3.30 21.56
C ARG A 39 -2.62 1.84 21.67
N ILE A 40 -3.35 1.30 20.67
CA ILE A 40 -3.72 -0.11 20.62
C ILE A 40 -2.74 -0.82 19.66
N PRO A 41 -1.84 -1.68 20.16
CA PRO A 41 -0.82 -2.34 19.35
C PRO A 41 -1.39 -3.56 18.61
N GLY A 42 -2.28 -3.33 17.67
CA GLY A 42 -2.94 -4.34 16.85
C GLY A 42 -1.97 -4.95 15.83
N ILE A 43 -1.03 -5.80 16.25
CA ILE A 43 -0.06 -6.45 15.38
C ILE A 43 -0.57 -7.83 14.97
N ALA A 44 -0.77 -8.05 13.65
CA ALA A 44 -1.36 -9.29 13.10
C ALA A 44 -0.38 -10.47 13.05
N PHE A 45 0.93 -10.22 13.16
CA PHE A 45 1.99 -11.22 13.07
C PHE A 45 1.92 -12.27 14.17
N ASP A 46 2.34 -13.51 13.85
CA ASP A 46 2.46 -14.58 14.82
C ASP A 46 3.46 -14.22 15.93
N GLY A 47 3.14 -14.62 17.16
CA GLY A 47 3.98 -14.33 18.34
C GLY A 47 3.62 -13.04 19.08
N PHE A 48 2.67 -12.24 18.57
CA PHE A 48 2.11 -11.08 19.25
C PHE A 48 0.77 -11.39 19.94
N ASP A 49 0.32 -10.51 20.82
CA ASP A 49 -0.96 -10.65 21.52
C ASP A 49 -2.12 -10.22 20.64
N HIS A 50 -2.82 -11.19 20.06
CA HIS A 50 -3.92 -10.93 19.15
C HIS A 50 -5.18 -10.38 19.84
N SER A 51 -5.26 -10.37 21.18
CA SER A 51 -6.35 -9.68 21.88
C SER A 51 -6.31 -8.16 21.65
N GLU A 52 -5.15 -7.61 21.28
CA GLU A 52 -5.02 -6.22 20.90
C GLU A 52 -5.64 -5.93 19.51
N LEU A 53 -5.66 -6.92 18.59
CA LEU A 53 -6.41 -6.80 17.33
C LEU A 53 -7.92 -6.76 17.58
N ASP A 54 -8.43 -7.61 18.49
CA ASP A 54 -9.84 -7.58 18.87
C ASP A 54 -10.22 -6.21 19.46
N ARG A 55 -9.34 -5.64 20.30
CA ARG A 55 -9.52 -4.28 20.85
C ARG A 55 -9.48 -3.20 19.76
N SER A 56 -8.57 -3.33 18.79
CA SER A 56 -8.46 -2.39 17.67
C SER A 56 -9.73 -2.45 16.81
N ALA A 57 -10.18 -3.64 16.44
CA ALA A 57 -11.41 -3.83 15.67
C ALA A 57 -12.63 -3.23 16.39
N GLU A 58 -12.80 -3.49 17.71
CA GLU A 58 -13.93 -2.93 18.46
C GLU A 58 -13.85 -1.41 18.58
N ALA A 59 -12.65 -0.84 18.75
CA ALA A 59 -12.46 0.60 18.77
C ALA A 59 -12.85 1.26 17.44
N VAL A 60 -12.52 0.64 16.30
CA VAL A 60 -12.96 1.08 14.97
C VAL A 60 -14.48 0.92 14.81
N ALA A 61 -15.02 -0.23 15.26
CA ALA A 61 -16.46 -0.48 15.21
C ALA A 61 -17.27 0.55 16.03
N GLU A 62 -16.78 0.97 17.20
CA GLU A 62 -17.38 2.05 17.99
C GLU A 62 -17.43 3.38 17.21
N LEU A 63 -16.33 3.74 16.52
CA LEU A 63 -16.27 4.96 15.72
C LEU A 63 -17.25 4.90 14.55
N ALA A 64 -17.33 3.77 13.87
CA ALA A 64 -18.23 3.56 12.75
C ALA A 64 -19.73 3.61 13.17
N ARG A 65 -20.08 2.99 14.31
CA ARG A 65 -21.43 3.12 14.92
C ARG A 65 -21.74 4.56 15.28
N GLY A 66 -20.74 5.30 15.76
CA GLY A 66 -20.88 6.73 16.05
C GLY A 66 -21.18 7.60 14.82
N CYS A 67 -20.85 7.11 13.61
CA CYS A 67 -21.22 7.72 12.33
C CYS A 67 -22.58 7.25 11.78
N GLY A 68 -23.32 6.44 12.53
CA GLY A 68 -24.66 5.95 12.14
C GLY A 68 -24.63 4.79 11.14
N LEU A 69 -23.53 4.03 11.09
CA LEU A 69 -23.45 2.80 10.32
C LEU A 69 -24.02 1.61 11.12
N ASP A 70 -24.62 0.65 10.42
CA ASP A 70 -24.87 -0.69 10.95
C ASP A 70 -23.58 -1.50 10.87
N VAL A 71 -23.04 -1.94 12.04
CA VAL A 71 -21.65 -2.39 12.14
C VAL A 71 -21.57 -3.79 12.73
N GLN A 72 -20.83 -4.65 12.03
CA GLN A 72 -20.40 -5.96 12.53
C GLN A 72 -18.88 -6.09 12.53
N VAL A 73 -18.36 -6.92 13.42
CA VAL A 73 -16.97 -7.41 13.40
C VAL A 73 -17.00 -8.82 12.84
N ALA A 74 -16.34 -9.03 11.72
CA ALA A 74 -16.37 -10.28 10.97
C ALA A 74 -14.98 -10.94 10.96
N SER A 75 -14.94 -12.25 10.84
CA SER A 75 -13.70 -13.01 10.66
C SER A 75 -14.00 -14.27 9.85
N ALA A 76 -13.23 -14.49 8.80
CA ALA A 76 -13.34 -15.69 7.94
C ALA A 76 -12.17 -16.67 8.17
N GLY A 77 -11.79 -16.85 9.43
CA GLY A 77 -10.68 -17.72 9.85
C GLY A 77 -9.32 -17.01 9.91
N GLY A 78 -9.28 -15.68 9.68
CA GLY A 78 -8.16 -14.78 9.88
C GLY A 78 -8.37 -13.82 11.05
N ARG A 79 -7.77 -12.63 10.98
CA ARG A 79 -7.92 -11.57 11.99
C ARG A 79 -9.26 -10.85 11.81
N PRO A 80 -9.76 -10.16 12.86
CA PRO A 80 -11.05 -9.49 12.79
C PRO A 80 -11.02 -8.29 11.84
N ALA A 81 -12.04 -8.18 11.00
CA ALA A 81 -12.31 -7.02 10.16
C ALA A 81 -13.60 -6.33 10.60
N VAL A 82 -13.73 -5.03 10.34
CA VAL A 82 -14.93 -4.25 10.64
C VAL A 82 -15.67 -3.96 9.35
N ILE A 83 -16.95 -4.33 9.29
CA ILE A 83 -17.85 -4.02 8.19
C ILE A 83 -18.97 -3.12 8.74
N GLY A 84 -19.09 -1.92 8.18
CA GLY A 84 -20.13 -0.97 8.53
C GLY A 84 -20.92 -0.55 7.30
N THR A 85 -22.24 -0.56 7.33
CA THR A 85 -23.06 -0.26 6.16
C THR A 85 -24.09 0.85 6.43
N ARG A 86 -24.36 1.64 5.42
CA ARG A 86 -25.47 2.60 5.38
C ARG A 86 -26.03 2.67 3.96
N ALA A 87 -27.32 2.40 3.83
CA ALA A 87 -27.99 2.37 2.55
C ALA A 87 -27.92 3.70 1.79
N ALA A 88 -27.76 3.61 0.47
CA ALA A 88 -27.75 4.77 -0.41
C ALA A 88 -29.11 5.47 -0.45
N PRO A 89 -29.15 6.81 -0.54
CA PRO A 89 -30.34 7.52 -0.99
C PRO A 89 -30.81 7.02 -2.37
N PRO A 90 -32.10 7.09 -2.71
CA PRO A 90 -32.62 6.60 -3.98
C PRO A 90 -31.86 7.15 -5.19
N GLY A 91 -31.24 6.27 -5.98
CA GLY A 91 -30.49 6.59 -7.18
C GLY A 91 -29.07 7.12 -6.95
N ALA A 92 -28.61 7.18 -5.71
CA ALA A 92 -27.22 7.51 -5.38
C ALA A 92 -26.33 6.27 -5.45
N PRO A 93 -25.03 6.41 -5.76
CA PRO A 93 -24.10 5.30 -5.75
C PRO A 93 -23.77 4.85 -4.32
N THR A 94 -23.29 3.61 -4.21
CA THR A 94 -22.65 3.09 -2.98
C THR A 94 -21.15 3.21 -3.12
N VAL A 95 -20.50 3.72 -2.07
CA VAL A 95 -19.04 3.87 -1.97
C VAL A 95 -18.51 2.95 -0.87
N LEU A 96 -17.58 2.07 -1.23
CA LEU A 96 -16.82 1.31 -0.26
C LEU A 96 -15.58 2.11 0.15
N LEU A 97 -15.42 2.32 1.45
CA LEU A 97 -14.30 2.98 2.10
C LEU A 97 -13.43 1.92 2.76
N TYR A 98 -12.23 1.71 2.23
CA TYR A 98 -11.29 0.71 2.72
C TYR A 98 -10.09 1.34 3.44
N ALA A 99 -9.74 0.72 4.56
CA ALA A 99 -8.53 0.95 5.33
C ALA A 99 -8.17 -0.33 6.11
N HIS A 100 -7.05 -0.34 6.84
CA HIS A 100 -6.75 -1.42 7.77
C HIS A 100 -6.43 -0.90 9.17
N HIS A 101 -6.60 -1.76 10.20
CA HIS A 101 -6.39 -1.37 11.60
C HIS A 101 -5.23 -2.09 12.28
N ASP A 102 -4.67 -3.10 11.63
CA ASP A 102 -3.43 -3.73 12.07
C ASP A 102 -2.21 -2.87 11.71
N VAL A 103 -1.08 -3.18 12.30
CA VAL A 103 0.15 -2.40 12.14
C VAL A 103 1.37 -3.31 12.11
N GLN A 104 2.45 -2.84 11.47
CA GLN A 104 3.75 -3.49 11.51
C GLN A 104 4.33 -3.56 12.94
N PRO A 105 5.12 -4.60 13.25
CA PRO A 105 5.91 -4.64 14.47
C PRO A 105 6.81 -3.39 14.62
N VAL A 106 6.96 -2.91 15.84
CA VAL A 106 7.74 -1.68 16.13
C VAL A 106 9.25 -1.84 15.90
N GLY A 107 9.75 -3.08 15.85
CA GLY A 107 11.17 -3.36 15.64
C GLY A 107 12.05 -2.97 16.82
N ASP A 108 13.27 -2.50 16.55
CA ASP A 108 14.24 -2.10 17.56
C ASP A 108 13.88 -0.75 18.19
N LEU A 109 13.47 -0.77 19.45
CA LEU A 109 13.08 0.43 20.21
C LEU A 109 14.20 1.46 20.34
N SER A 110 15.46 1.06 20.22
CA SER A 110 16.61 1.99 20.32
C SER A 110 16.71 2.94 19.12
N LEU A 111 15.98 2.66 18.03
CA LEU A 111 15.92 3.47 16.82
C LEU A 111 14.77 4.50 16.84
N TRP A 112 13.88 4.41 17.83
CA TRP A 112 12.80 5.34 18.01
C TRP A 112 13.20 6.52 18.92
N GLU A 113 12.84 7.72 18.51
CA GLU A 113 13.06 8.95 19.30
C GLU A 113 12.04 9.15 20.44
N SER A 114 10.89 8.47 20.33
CA SER A 114 9.82 8.44 21.33
C SER A 114 9.21 7.03 21.38
N ASP A 115 8.41 6.74 22.41
CA ASP A 115 7.69 5.47 22.49
C ASP A 115 6.80 5.31 21.23
N PRO A 116 6.95 4.21 20.45
CA PRO A 116 6.22 4.01 19.20
C PRO A 116 4.70 3.91 19.36
N LEU A 117 4.19 3.66 20.56
CA LEU A 117 2.76 3.52 20.85
C LEU A 117 2.17 4.72 21.61
N GLU A 118 3.00 5.71 21.94
CA GLU A 118 2.54 6.98 22.53
C GLU A 118 2.73 8.12 21.52
N PRO A 119 1.65 8.58 20.88
CA PRO A 119 1.73 9.62 19.85
C PRO A 119 2.33 10.93 20.36
N VAL A 120 3.37 11.40 19.69
CA VAL A 120 4.07 12.65 20.04
C VAL A 120 4.10 13.58 18.85
N GLU A 121 3.61 14.81 19.02
CA GLU A 121 3.70 15.85 18.00
C GLU A 121 5.06 16.55 18.05
N ARG A 122 5.70 16.66 16.88
CA ARG A 122 6.91 17.48 16.66
C ARG A 122 6.81 18.14 15.28
N ASP A 123 7.04 19.42 15.19
CA ASP A 123 7.11 20.20 13.94
C ASP A 123 5.93 19.98 12.98
N GLY A 124 4.69 19.86 13.53
CA GLY A 124 3.47 19.66 12.76
C GLY A 124 3.26 18.22 12.26
N ARG A 125 4.06 17.27 12.74
CA ARG A 125 3.90 15.83 12.47
C ARG A 125 3.62 15.08 13.77
N LEU A 126 2.75 14.09 13.69
CA LEU A 126 2.44 13.15 14.78
C LEU A 126 3.24 11.88 14.57
N TYR A 127 4.07 11.51 15.53
CA TYR A 127 4.98 10.35 15.45
C TYR A 127 4.46 9.21 16.29
N ALA A 128 4.20 8.06 15.66
CA ALA A 128 3.93 6.77 16.30
C ALA A 128 3.80 5.66 15.25
N ARG A 129 3.84 4.38 15.63
CA ARG A 129 3.54 3.24 14.76
C ARG A 129 2.04 3.20 14.42
N GLY A 130 1.71 3.00 13.12
CA GLY A 130 0.35 2.95 12.63
C GLY A 130 -0.35 4.30 12.58
N VAL A 131 0.36 5.40 12.82
CA VAL A 131 -0.24 6.74 12.83
C VAL A 131 -0.60 7.22 11.43
N ALA A 132 0.12 6.75 10.42
CA ALA A 132 -0.15 7.01 9.01
C ALA A 132 -0.62 5.72 8.32
N ASP A 133 0.04 4.62 8.56
CA ASP A 133 -0.16 3.31 7.95
C ASP A 133 -0.85 2.35 8.95
N ASP A 134 -2.20 2.18 8.92
CA ASP A 134 -3.19 2.97 8.15
C ASP A 134 -4.33 3.51 9.04
N LYS A 135 -4.05 3.75 10.35
CA LYS A 135 -5.09 4.29 11.25
C LYS A 135 -5.51 5.71 10.88
N ALA A 136 -4.66 6.47 10.16
CA ALA A 136 -5.08 7.75 9.63
C ALA A 136 -6.02 7.61 8.42
N GLY A 137 -5.89 6.56 7.60
CA GLY A 137 -6.87 6.22 6.55
C GLY A 137 -8.23 5.90 7.17
N VAL A 138 -8.27 5.04 8.22
CA VAL A 138 -9.50 4.82 9.00
C VAL A 138 -10.11 6.14 9.47
N MET A 139 -9.30 7.04 10.02
CA MET A 139 -9.79 8.31 10.56
C MET A 139 -10.17 9.33 9.47
N ALA A 140 -9.61 9.25 8.26
CA ALA A 140 -10.08 10.05 7.12
C ALA A 140 -11.52 9.67 6.75
N HIS A 141 -11.80 8.38 6.66
CA HIS A 141 -13.17 7.86 6.45
C HIS A 141 -14.13 8.34 7.55
N ILE A 142 -13.76 8.18 8.81
CA ILE A 142 -14.58 8.62 9.94
C ILE A 142 -14.80 10.13 9.93
N ALA A 143 -13.79 10.93 9.61
CA ALA A 143 -13.89 12.39 9.51
C ALA A 143 -14.87 12.81 8.41
N ALA A 144 -14.78 12.21 7.22
CA ALA A 144 -15.69 12.47 6.12
C ALA A 144 -17.13 12.13 6.49
N LEU A 145 -17.37 10.97 7.10
CA LEU A 145 -18.71 10.56 7.54
C LEU A 145 -19.29 11.51 8.62
N ARG A 146 -18.48 11.92 9.61
CA ARG A 146 -18.88 12.88 10.65
C ARG A 146 -19.25 14.24 10.07
N ALA A 147 -18.55 14.69 9.01
CA ALA A 147 -18.83 15.98 8.39
C ALA A 147 -20.22 16.05 7.78
N PHE A 148 -20.77 14.93 7.30
CA PHE A 148 -22.13 14.85 6.76
C PHE A 148 -23.19 14.56 7.82
N GLY A 149 -22.86 13.79 8.87
CA GLY A 149 -23.86 13.28 9.79
C GLY A 149 -24.99 12.53 9.07
N ASP A 150 -26.25 13.00 9.25
CA ASP A 150 -27.42 12.39 8.61
C ASP A 150 -27.59 12.76 7.12
N ALA A 151 -26.86 13.78 6.63
CA ALA A 151 -27.01 14.33 5.27
C ALA A 151 -26.10 13.65 4.24
N LEU A 152 -25.65 12.41 4.50
CA LEU A 152 -24.75 11.67 3.60
C LEU A 152 -25.40 11.44 2.23
N PRO A 153 -24.77 11.88 1.11
CA PRO A 153 -25.40 11.87 -0.22
C PRO A 153 -25.21 10.56 -0.99
N VAL A 154 -24.50 9.58 -0.43
CA VAL A 154 -24.18 8.28 -1.04
C VAL A 154 -24.46 7.15 -0.06
N GLY A 155 -24.61 5.92 -0.56
CA GLY A 155 -24.49 4.73 0.27
C GLY A 155 -23.04 4.51 0.69
N VAL A 156 -22.83 3.94 1.87
CA VAL A 156 -21.48 3.66 2.37
C VAL A 156 -21.38 2.22 2.82
N VAL A 157 -20.28 1.60 2.43
CA VAL A 157 -19.73 0.39 3.01
C VAL A 157 -18.35 0.74 3.57
N LEU A 158 -18.20 0.74 4.88
CA LEU A 158 -16.88 0.84 5.52
C LEU A 158 -16.33 -0.57 5.72
N PHE A 159 -15.17 -0.85 5.17
CA PHE A 159 -14.47 -2.11 5.35
C PHE A 159 -13.06 -1.86 5.87
N VAL A 160 -12.81 -2.24 7.13
CA VAL A 160 -11.50 -2.05 7.76
C VAL A 160 -10.92 -3.42 8.11
N GLU A 161 -9.86 -3.79 7.38
CA GLU A 161 -9.17 -5.09 7.52
C GLU A 161 -8.27 -5.13 8.76
N GLY A 162 -8.01 -6.34 9.28
CA GLY A 162 -7.16 -6.53 10.47
C GLY A 162 -5.95 -7.43 10.24
N GLU A 163 -5.59 -7.71 8.98
CA GLU A 163 -4.41 -8.53 8.64
C GLU A 163 -3.71 -8.10 7.35
N GLU A 164 -3.89 -6.85 6.91
CA GLU A 164 -3.25 -6.33 5.69
C GLU A 164 -1.73 -6.47 5.78
N GLU A 165 -1.15 -6.03 6.85
CA GLU A 165 0.28 -6.03 7.14
C GLU A 165 0.89 -7.44 7.26
N PHE A 166 0.05 -8.45 7.44
CA PHE A 166 0.42 -9.86 7.49
C PHE A 166 0.06 -10.62 6.21
N GLY A 167 -0.36 -9.91 5.15
CA GLY A 167 -0.56 -10.44 3.81
C GLY A 167 -1.98 -10.93 3.49
N SER A 168 -3.00 -10.50 4.24
CA SER A 168 -4.43 -10.67 3.92
C SER A 168 -4.85 -12.11 3.56
N ALA A 169 -4.38 -13.09 4.30
CA ALA A 169 -4.56 -14.51 3.96
C ALA A 169 -6.04 -14.95 3.95
N SER A 170 -6.89 -14.32 4.78
CA SER A 170 -8.33 -14.64 4.86
C SER A 170 -9.21 -13.71 4.02
N LEU A 171 -8.67 -12.66 3.41
CA LEU A 171 -9.42 -11.64 2.68
C LEU A 171 -10.34 -12.22 1.62
N SER A 172 -9.86 -13.11 0.74
CA SER A 172 -10.69 -13.69 -0.32
C SER A 172 -11.93 -14.41 0.24
N ARG A 173 -11.77 -15.15 1.35
CA ARG A 173 -12.90 -15.81 2.01
C ARG A 173 -13.86 -14.80 2.63
N LEU A 174 -13.34 -13.73 3.22
CA LEU A 174 -14.14 -12.68 3.83
C LEU A 174 -14.98 -11.95 2.78
N LEU A 175 -14.40 -11.70 1.60
CA LEU A 175 -15.10 -11.14 0.44
C LEU A 175 -16.15 -12.09 -0.13
N GLU A 176 -15.91 -13.42 -0.13
CA GLU A 176 -16.90 -14.42 -0.53
C GLU A 176 -18.09 -14.47 0.43
N GLU A 177 -17.82 -14.51 1.74
CA GLU A 177 -18.84 -14.62 2.79
C GLU A 177 -19.72 -13.35 2.91
N HIS A 178 -19.16 -12.17 2.59
CA HIS A 178 -19.82 -10.86 2.72
C HIS A 178 -20.02 -10.15 1.37
N HIS A 179 -20.02 -10.90 0.25
CA HIS A 179 -20.02 -10.32 -1.10
C HIS A 179 -21.15 -9.31 -1.33
N GLU A 180 -22.39 -9.64 -0.92
CA GLU A 180 -23.55 -8.76 -1.11
C GLU A 180 -23.49 -7.48 -0.26
N GLU A 181 -22.83 -7.54 0.91
CA GLU A 181 -22.68 -6.41 1.83
C GLU A 181 -21.56 -5.46 1.38
N LEU A 182 -20.54 -6.01 0.70
CA LEU A 182 -19.36 -5.28 0.25
C LEU A 182 -19.48 -4.77 -1.20
N ASP A 183 -20.59 -5.06 -1.90
CA ASP A 183 -20.82 -4.60 -3.27
C ASP A 183 -20.97 -3.07 -3.32
N ALA A 184 -20.22 -2.43 -4.22
CA ALA A 184 -20.17 -0.98 -4.35
C ALA A 184 -19.88 -0.54 -5.78
N ASP A 185 -20.32 0.67 -6.13
CA ASP A 185 -20.03 1.30 -7.42
C ASP A 185 -18.63 1.92 -7.48
N VAL A 186 -18.14 2.41 -6.34
CA VAL A 186 -16.84 3.05 -6.18
C VAL A 186 -16.15 2.50 -4.93
N ILE A 187 -14.87 2.22 -5.03
CA ILE A 187 -14.00 1.81 -3.92
C ILE A 187 -12.99 2.93 -3.68
N VAL A 188 -12.95 3.48 -2.48
CA VAL A 188 -11.92 4.44 -2.03
C VAL A 188 -11.01 3.72 -1.04
N LEU A 189 -9.77 3.56 -1.42
CA LEU A 189 -8.75 2.89 -0.65
C LEU A 189 -7.80 3.96 -0.13
N ALA A 190 -7.72 4.12 1.21
CA ALA A 190 -6.99 5.22 1.86
C ALA A 190 -5.60 4.83 2.37
N ASP A 191 -5.01 3.81 1.77
CA ASP A 191 -3.73 3.21 2.13
C ASP A 191 -2.67 3.47 1.03
N SER A 192 -2.36 4.74 0.78
CA SER A 192 -1.38 5.15 -0.23
C SER A 192 -0.75 6.50 0.11
N VAL A 193 0.11 6.99 -0.78
CA VAL A 193 0.95 8.15 -0.58
C VAL A 193 0.49 9.36 -1.40
N ASN A 194 0.73 10.58 -0.89
CA ASN A 194 0.71 11.80 -1.67
C ASN A 194 2.09 12.07 -2.30
N TRP A 195 2.11 12.84 -3.40
CA TRP A 195 3.35 13.12 -4.13
C TRP A 195 4.39 13.86 -3.28
N GLU A 196 3.93 14.85 -2.54
CA GLU A 196 4.72 15.63 -1.59
C GLU A 196 3.79 16.49 -0.73
N ILE A 197 4.30 17.04 0.36
CA ILE A 197 3.55 18.01 1.16
C ILE A 197 3.13 19.20 0.28
N GLY A 198 1.83 19.47 0.26
CA GLY A 198 1.24 20.53 -0.56
C GLY A 198 0.88 20.13 -2.00
N THR A 199 1.22 18.93 -2.45
CA THR A 199 0.83 18.42 -3.78
C THR A 199 0.16 17.06 -3.65
N PRO A 200 -1.17 16.99 -3.78
CA PRO A 200 -1.90 15.73 -3.65
C PRO A 200 -1.66 14.81 -4.84
N SER A 201 -1.91 13.52 -4.66
CA SER A 201 -1.86 12.57 -5.78
C SER A 201 -3.00 11.57 -5.75
N LEU A 202 -3.24 10.96 -6.93
CA LEU A 202 -4.01 9.75 -7.08
C LEU A 202 -3.06 8.65 -7.55
N THR A 203 -3.04 7.53 -6.84
CA THR A 203 -2.25 6.38 -7.24
C THR A 203 -2.97 5.63 -8.35
N THR A 204 -2.38 5.58 -9.53
CA THR A 204 -2.99 5.01 -10.74
C THR A 204 -2.37 3.69 -11.17
N SER A 205 -1.27 3.28 -10.54
CA SER A 205 -0.66 1.97 -10.76
C SER A 205 0.13 1.49 -9.54
N LEU A 206 0.16 0.16 -9.37
CA LEU A 206 0.96 -0.54 -8.38
C LEU A 206 1.82 -1.58 -9.11
N ARG A 207 3.10 -1.68 -8.74
CA ARG A 207 3.92 -2.77 -9.26
C ARG A 207 3.54 -4.08 -8.59
N GLY A 208 3.54 -5.17 -9.39
CA GLY A 208 3.49 -6.51 -8.86
C GLY A 208 4.80 -6.93 -8.19
N ALA A 209 4.79 -8.10 -7.58
CA ALA A 209 5.97 -8.65 -6.92
C ALA A 209 6.10 -10.15 -7.14
N LEU A 210 7.34 -10.60 -7.33
CA LEU A 210 7.74 -11.99 -7.17
C LEU A 210 8.82 -12.05 -6.11
N SER A 211 8.72 -13.02 -5.19
CA SER A 211 9.80 -13.40 -4.31
C SER A 211 10.13 -14.86 -4.56
N CYS A 212 11.38 -15.16 -4.79
CA CYS A 212 11.80 -16.54 -5.02
C CYS A 212 13.22 -16.79 -4.49
N TYR A 213 13.48 -18.05 -4.20
CA TYR A 213 14.83 -18.53 -3.90
C TYR A 213 15.47 -19.13 -5.15
N VAL A 214 16.72 -18.78 -5.41
CA VAL A 214 17.58 -19.44 -6.39
C VAL A 214 18.68 -20.20 -5.66
N GLU A 215 18.77 -21.52 -5.87
CA GLU A 215 19.87 -22.35 -5.36
C GLU A 215 20.78 -22.76 -6.51
N VAL A 216 22.09 -22.61 -6.29
CA VAL A 216 23.12 -23.08 -7.21
C VAL A 216 23.92 -24.19 -6.54
N ARG A 217 24.12 -25.31 -7.24
CA ARG A 217 24.88 -26.46 -6.76
C ARG A 217 25.96 -26.84 -7.76
N THR A 218 27.19 -27.07 -7.28
CA THR A 218 28.34 -27.45 -8.09
C THR A 218 29.02 -28.72 -7.60
N LEU A 219 28.82 -29.09 -6.34
CA LEU A 219 29.49 -30.22 -5.69
C LEU A 219 28.50 -31.02 -4.85
N SER A 220 28.82 -32.29 -4.60
CA SER A 220 28.06 -33.14 -3.68
C SER A 220 28.39 -32.89 -2.19
N HIS A 221 29.59 -32.37 -1.92
CA HIS A 221 30.09 -32.03 -0.58
C HIS A 221 31.20 -30.99 -0.68
N ALA A 222 31.50 -30.32 0.42
CA ALA A 222 32.61 -29.37 0.48
C ALA A 222 33.97 -30.06 0.31
N VAL A 223 34.89 -29.43 -0.40
CA VAL A 223 36.24 -29.94 -0.64
C VAL A 223 37.30 -28.88 -0.33
N HIS A 224 38.51 -29.30 0.01
CA HIS A 224 39.62 -28.41 0.37
C HIS A 224 40.00 -27.49 -0.80
N SER A 225 39.93 -26.17 -0.61
CA SER A 225 40.14 -25.16 -1.66
C SER A 225 41.56 -25.17 -2.21
N GLY A 226 42.57 -25.47 -1.40
CA GLY A 226 43.96 -25.57 -1.82
C GLY A 226 44.28 -26.83 -2.65
N MET A 227 43.45 -27.88 -2.55
CA MET A 227 43.64 -29.13 -3.33
C MET A 227 42.82 -29.14 -4.62
N PHE A 228 41.66 -28.52 -4.62
CA PHE A 228 40.72 -28.60 -5.73
C PHE A 228 40.38 -27.25 -6.37
N GLY A 229 40.74 -26.14 -5.69
CA GLY A 229 40.53 -24.78 -6.23
C GLY A 229 41.34 -24.56 -7.53
N GLY A 230 40.75 -23.78 -8.41
CA GLY A 230 41.23 -23.56 -9.78
C GLY A 230 40.36 -24.28 -10.81
N PRO A 231 40.41 -25.61 -10.94
CA PRO A 231 39.62 -26.35 -11.93
C PRO A 231 38.17 -26.63 -11.45
N VAL A 232 37.92 -26.72 -10.14
CA VAL A 232 36.62 -27.10 -9.61
C VAL A 232 35.80 -25.84 -9.25
N PRO A 233 34.59 -25.68 -9.83
CA PRO A 233 33.76 -24.50 -9.53
C PRO A 233 33.19 -24.57 -8.11
N ASP A 234 33.20 -23.43 -7.45
CA ASP A 234 32.59 -23.16 -6.15
C ASP A 234 31.17 -22.61 -6.36
N ALA A 235 30.19 -23.11 -5.59
CA ALA A 235 28.78 -22.73 -5.78
C ALA A 235 28.50 -21.27 -5.45
N LEU A 236 29.17 -20.69 -4.44
CA LEU A 236 28.99 -19.28 -4.10
C LEU A 236 29.53 -18.37 -5.20
N THR A 237 30.71 -18.68 -5.74
CA THR A 237 31.26 -17.96 -6.90
C THR A 237 30.36 -18.09 -8.13
N ALA A 238 29.80 -19.28 -8.37
CA ALA A 238 28.85 -19.50 -9.48
C ALA A 238 27.56 -18.70 -9.28
N LEU A 239 27.00 -18.66 -8.06
CA LEU A 239 25.82 -17.88 -7.73
C LEU A 239 26.08 -16.37 -7.92
N CYS A 240 27.20 -15.84 -7.43
CA CYS A 240 27.55 -14.43 -7.63
C CYS A 240 27.66 -14.05 -9.12
N ARG A 241 28.25 -14.92 -9.95
CA ARG A 241 28.30 -14.70 -11.39
C ARG A 241 26.93 -14.76 -12.04
N LEU A 242 26.07 -15.67 -11.60
CA LEU A 242 24.71 -15.82 -12.09
C LEU A 242 23.87 -14.58 -11.75
N ILE A 243 23.92 -14.11 -10.50
CA ILE A 243 23.24 -12.87 -10.05
C ILE A 243 23.69 -11.66 -10.89
N ALA A 244 24.98 -11.56 -11.21
CA ALA A 244 25.49 -10.45 -12.01
C ALA A 244 24.92 -10.39 -13.43
N THR A 245 24.32 -11.48 -13.95
CA THR A 245 23.66 -11.48 -15.27
C THR A 245 22.26 -10.89 -15.26
N LEU A 246 21.69 -10.67 -14.09
CA LEU A 246 20.32 -10.15 -13.94
C LEU A 246 20.19 -8.67 -14.30
N HIS A 247 21.31 -7.94 -14.38
CA HIS A 247 21.37 -6.56 -14.82
C HIS A 247 22.38 -6.38 -15.95
N ASP A 248 22.09 -5.44 -16.82
CA ASP A 248 23.04 -4.98 -17.83
C ASP A 248 24.05 -3.96 -17.28
N ASP A 249 24.96 -3.47 -18.12
CA ASP A 249 25.98 -2.51 -17.73
C ASP A 249 25.40 -1.13 -17.31
N ALA A 250 24.18 -0.82 -17.73
CA ALA A 250 23.47 0.40 -17.31
C ALA A 250 22.69 0.21 -16.01
N GLY A 251 22.52 -1.03 -15.56
CA GLY A 251 21.74 -1.42 -14.38
C GLY A 251 20.25 -1.61 -14.65
N ASP A 252 19.81 -1.65 -15.90
CA ASP A 252 18.46 -2.12 -16.25
C ASP A 252 18.39 -3.65 -16.07
N VAL A 253 17.21 -4.18 -15.75
CA VAL A 253 17.01 -5.63 -15.62
C VAL A 253 17.19 -6.30 -16.98
N ALA A 254 18.09 -7.28 -17.05
CA ALA A 254 18.52 -7.96 -18.29
C ALA A 254 17.76 -9.26 -18.57
N VAL A 255 16.73 -9.58 -17.78
CA VAL A 255 15.91 -10.80 -17.96
C VAL A 255 14.96 -10.59 -19.14
N GLU A 256 15.21 -11.28 -20.24
CA GLU A 256 14.36 -11.22 -21.44
C GLU A 256 12.97 -11.77 -21.14
N GLY A 257 11.92 -11.06 -21.59
CA GLY A 257 10.51 -11.45 -21.40
C GLY A 257 9.84 -10.78 -20.21
N LEU A 258 10.56 -10.06 -19.33
CA LEU A 258 9.91 -9.18 -18.36
C LEU A 258 9.32 -7.96 -19.07
N HIS A 259 8.08 -7.64 -18.70
CA HIS A 259 7.34 -6.54 -19.30
C HIS A 259 7.85 -5.18 -18.83
N GLN A 260 7.87 -4.21 -19.74
CA GLN A 260 7.99 -2.80 -19.45
C GLN A 260 6.68 -2.12 -19.85
N SER A 261 6.04 -1.40 -18.93
CA SER A 261 4.81 -0.70 -19.26
C SER A 261 5.07 0.34 -20.36
N PRO A 262 4.21 0.42 -21.40
CA PRO A 262 4.30 1.48 -22.40
C PRO A 262 3.89 2.85 -21.84
N SER A 263 3.25 2.89 -20.68
CA SER A 263 2.88 4.12 -19.98
C SER A 263 4.11 4.93 -19.59
N ARG A 264 3.94 6.25 -19.52
CA ARG A 264 4.97 7.17 -19.04
C ARG A 264 4.48 7.87 -17.78
N ALA A 265 5.37 8.02 -16.82
CA ALA A 265 5.09 8.83 -15.65
C ALA A 265 4.70 10.25 -16.09
N ARG A 266 3.66 10.79 -15.47
CA ARG A 266 3.16 12.14 -15.77
C ARG A 266 3.86 13.22 -14.93
N VAL A 267 4.66 12.80 -13.95
CA VAL A 267 5.46 13.68 -13.10
C VAL A 267 6.93 13.41 -13.33
N ASP A 268 7.74 14.45 -13.22
CA ASP A 268 9.19 14.31 -13.14
C ASP A 268 9.57 14.06 -11.67
N TYR A 269 10.35 13.00 -11.44
CA TYR A 269 10.90 12.71 -10.12
C TYR A 269 12.37 13.15 -10.12
N PRO A 270 12.69 14.29 -9.50
CA PRO A 270 14.04 14.83 -9.53
C PRO A 270 15.05 13.85 -8.91
N VAL A 271 16.21 13.69 -9.58
CA VAL A 271 17.28 12.78 -9.12
C VAL A 271 17.73 13.12 -7.70
N ASP A 272 17.89 14.40 -7.40
CA ASP A 272 18.36 14.86 -6.09
C ASP A 272 17.35 14.49 -4.99
N ARG A 273 16.06 14.65 -5.26
CA ARG A 273 14.98 14.26 -4.35
C ARG A 273 15.01 12.75 -4.04
N VAL A 274 15.14 11.91 -5.06
CA VAL A 274 15.24 10.44 -4.86
C VAL A 274 16.49 10.08 -4.08
N ARG A 275 17.60 10.77 -4.33
CA ARG A 275 18.83 10.52 -3.57
C ARG A 275 18.68 10.84 -2.09
N ASP A 276 18.01 11.95 -1.78
CA ASP A 276 17.78 12.40 -0.41
C ASP A 276 16.78 11.47 0.30
N GLU A 277 15.64 11.15 -0.32
CA GLU A 277 14.61 10.26 0.24
C GLU A 277 15.12 8.82 0.45
N ALA A 278 15.93 8.30 -0.47
CA ALA A 278 16.50 6.95 -0.38
C ALA A 278 17.82 6.89 0.43
N GLY A 279 18.35 8.02 0.90
CA GLY A 279 19.61 8.07 1.63
C GLY A 279 20.80 7.60 0.79
N VAL A 280 20.85 7.90 -0.51
CA VAL A 280 21.91 7.45 -1.41
C VAL A 280 23.21 8.17 -1.07
N LEU A 281 24.27 7.41 -0.77
CA LEU A 281 25.57 7.96 -0.38
C LEU A 281 26.23 8.78 -1.51
N ASP A 282 27.06 9.74 -1.12
CA ASP A 282 27.83 10.57 -2.07
C ASP A 282 28.69 9.70 -2.99
N GLY A 283 28.66 10.03 -4.28
CA GLY A 283 29.41 9.32 -5.31
C GLY A 283 28.77 8.03 -5.82
N VAL A 284 27.69 7.54 -5.20
CA VAL A 284 26.91 6.41 -5.70
C VAL A 284 25.96 6.91 -6.80
N GLY A 285 26.02 6.30 -7.99
CA GLY A 285 25.11 6.58 -9.10
C GLY A 285 23.77 5.87 -8.97
N LEU A 286 22.69 6.45 -9.49
CA LEU A 286 21.45 5.72 -9.73
C LEU A 286 21.61 4.79 -10.93
N ILE A 287 21.03 3.61 -10.88
CA ILE A 287 21.09 2.59 -11.93
C ILE A 287 19.89 2.64 -12.87
N GLY A 288 20.01 2.07 -14.06
CA GLY A 288 18.97 1.97 -15.08
C GLY A 288 18.85 3.23 -15.94
N THR A 289 18.10 3.12 -17.02
CA THR A 289 17.91 4.15 -18.06
C THR A 289 16.51 4.75 -18.04
N GLY A 290 16.37 5.97 -18.55
CA GLY A 290 15.09 6.70 -18.61
C GLY A 290 14.82 7.55 -17.36
N GLY A 291 13.63 8.14 -17.30
CA GLY A 291 13.18 8.97 -16.17
C GLY A 291 13.13 8.18 -14.86
N VAL A 292 13.41 8.82 -13.73
CA VAL A 292 13.41 8.14 -12.42
C VAL A 292 12.03 7.56 -12.10
N ALA A 293 10.97 8.33 -12.30
CA ALA A 293 9.60 7.86 -12.09
C ALA A 293 9.25 6.64 -12.96
N ASP A 294 9.70 6.62 -14.24
CA ASP A 294 9.48 5.46 -15.11
C ASP A 294 10.23 4.22 -14.60
N ARG A 295 11.47 4.39 -14.10
CA ARG A 295 12.24 3.28 -13.50
C ARG A 295 11.57 2.72 -12.26
N LEU A 296 10.93 3.58 -11.47
CA LEU A 296 10.24 3.21 -10.23
C LEU A 296 8.88 2.57 -10.47
N TRP A 297 8.15 2.98 -11.52
CA TRP A 297 6.73 2.61 -11.67
C TRP A 297 6.44 1.76 -12.90
N ASN A 298 7.19 1.95 -14.01
CA ASN A 298 6.86 1.41 -15.32
C ASN A 298 7.83 0.34 -15.83
N LYS A 299 8.93 0.10 -15.10
CA LYS A 299 9.94 -0.90 -15.42
C LYS A 299 10.02 -1.97 -14.35
N PRO A 300 10.42 -3.22 -14.71
CA PRO A 300 10.78 -4.21 -13.73
C PRO A 300 12.00 -3.76 -12.93
N ALA A 301 12.05 -4.17 -11.66
CA ALA A 301 13.24 -4.00 -10.83
C ALA A 301 13.55 -5.33 -10.13
N LEU A 302 14.82 -5.62 -9.91
CA LEU A 302 15.26 -6.85 -9.29
C LEU A 302 16.31 -6.53 -8.23
N SER A 303 16.15 -7.13 -7.05
CA SER A 303 17.09 -6.99 -5.94
C SER A 303 17.37 -8.33 -5.29
N VAL A 304 18.61 -8.52 -4.83
CA VAL A 304 18.99 -9.65 -3.98
C VAL A 304 18.78 -9.20 -2.54
N VAL A 305 17.82 -9.82 -1.86
CA VAL A 305 17.41 -9.41 -0.49
C VAL A 305 17.91 -10.38 0.58
N GLY A 306 18.50 -11.49 0.18
CA GLY A 306 19.09 -12.46 1.11
C GLY A 306 20.13 -13.36 0.42
N LEU A 307 21.11 -13.83 1.18
CA LEU A 307 22.14 -14.75 0.69
C LEU A 307 22.49 -15.76 1.78
N ASP A 308 22.28 -17.04 1.51
CA ASP A 308 22.69 -18.15 2.35
C ASP A 308 24.08 -18.63 1.90
N ALA A 309 25.10 -18.26 2.66
CA ALA A 309 26.48 -18.64 2.47
C ALA A 309 27.18 -18.78 3.84
N PRO A 310 28.31 -19.48 3.95
CA PRO A 310 29.06 -19.53 5.20
C PRO A 310 29.45 -18.11 5.67
N ALA A 311 29.23 -17.84 6.97
CA ALA A 311 29.64 -16.56 7.55
C ALA A 311 31.15 -16.35 7.39
N ALA A 312 31.55 -15.19 6.91
CA ALA A 312 32.98 -14.92 6.56
C ALA A 312 33.98 -15.22 7.68
N ARG A 313 33.58 -15.02 8.95
CA ARG A 313 34.44 -15.31 10.12
C ARG A 313 34.58 -16.81 10.41
N GLU A 314 33.62 -17.63 9.98
CA GLU A 314 33.52 -19.06 10.30
C GLU A 314 33.82 -19.92 9.09
N ALA A 315 34.00 -19.31 7.91
CA ALA A 315 34.20 -20.00 6.65
C ALA A 315 35.57 -20.76 6.65
N PRO A 316 35.55 -22.08 6.46
CA PRO A 316 36.78 -22.85 6.29
C PRO A 316 37.39 -22.59 4.92
N ALA A 317 38.67 -22.96 4.73
CA ALA A 317 39.30 -22.91 3.41
C ALA A 317 38.82 -24.06 2.50
N ALA A 318 37.52 -24.06 2.16
CA ALA A 318 36.84 -25.07 1.38
C ALA A 318 35.99 -24.46 0.26
N LEU A 319 35.80 -25.20 -0.84
CA LEU A 319 34.83 -24.88 -1.88
C LEU A 319 33.45 -25.25 -1.39
N VAL A 320 32.49 -24.32 -1.55
CA VAL A 320 31.10 -24.45 -1.08
C VAL A 320 30.31 -25.30 -2.09
N PRO A 321 29.60 -26.35 -1.66
CA PRO A 321 28.88 -27.25 -2.58
C PRO A 321 27.56 -26.67 -3.09
N SER A 322 26.89 -25.84 -2.29
CA SER A 322 25.65 -25.14 -2.64
C SER A 322 25.61 -23.75 -2.04
N ALA A 323 24.94 -22.82 -2.69
CA ALA A 323 24.65 -21.48 -2.20
C ALA A 323 23.26 -21.05 -2.68
N ARG A 324 22.56 -20.23 -1.89
CA ARG A 324 21.18 -19.80 -2.18
C ARG A 324 21.06 -18.30 -2.01
N ALA A 325 20.31 -17.65 -2.91
CA ALA A 325 19.92 -16.25 -2.78
C ALA A 325 18.40 -16.13 -2.78
N LYS A 326 17.87 -15.11 -2.11
CA LYS A 326 16.50 -14.66 -2.20
C LYS A 326 16.44 -13.46 -3.14
N LEU A 327 15.66 -13.59 -4.20
CA LEU A 327 15.42 -12.53 -5.19
C LEU A 327 14.06 -11.91 -4.94
N ASN A 328 14.01 -10.58 -4.97
CA ASN A 328 12.77 -9.81 -5.01
C ASN A 328 12.70 -9.12 -6.37
N VAL A 329 11.63 -9.41 -7.12
CA VAL A 329 11.40 -8.84 -8.45
C VAL A 329 10.13 -8.00 -8.39
N ARG A 330 10.22 -6.73 -8.76
CA ARG A 330 9.07 -5.87 -8.94
C ARG A 330 8.64 -5.92 -10.40
N LEU A 331 7.36 -6.17 -10.65
CA LEU A 331 6.77 -6.33 -11.96
C LEU A 331 6.10 -5.03 -12.41
N ALA A 332 6.38 -4.61 -13.64
CA ALA A 332 5.73 -3.43 -14.20
C ALA A 332 4.22 -3.65 -14.40
N PRO A 333 3.38 -2.59 -14.37
CA PRO A 333 1.97 -2.70 -14.72
C PRO A 333 1.77 -3.34 -16.10
N GLY A 334 0.90 -4.35 -16.15
CA GLY A 334 0.64 -5.15 -17.37
C GLY A 334 1.46 -6.43 -17.49
N ASP A 335 2.39 -6.70 -16.58
CA ASP A 335 3.11 -7.98 -16.53
C ASP A 335 2.25 -9.09 -15.91
N ASP A 336 2.46 -10.30 -16.39
CA ASP A 336 1.85 -11.53 -15.85
C ASP A 336 2.89 -12.23 -14.95
N PRO A 337 2.59 -12.41 -13.65
CA PRO A 337 3.56 -12.98 -12.71
C PRO A 337 4.04 -14.38 -13.10
N GLY A 338 3.16 -15.21 -13.69
CA GLY A 338 3.54 -16.56 -14.13
C GLY A 338 4.53 -16.54 -15.30
N LYS A 339 4.30 -15.63 -16.27
CA LYS A 339 5.25 -15.42 -17.39
C LYS A 339 6.56 -14.83 -16.92
N ALA A 340 6.49 -13.86 -16.01
CA ALA A 340 7.67 -13.23 -15.43
C ALA A 340 8.54 -14.25 -14.66
N TYR A 341 7.91 -15.12 -13.86
CA TYR A 341 8.62 -16.21 -13.17
C TYR A 341 9.27 -17.19 -14.15
N ALA A 342 8.56 -17.60 -15.20
CA ALA A 342 9.10 -18.47 -16.23
C ALA A 342 10.27 -17.82 -16.99
N ALA A 343 10.19 -16.52 -17.28
CA ALA A 343 11.28 -15.77 -17.91
C ALA A 343 12.52 -15.70 -17.00
N LEU A 344 12.33 -15.44 -15.72
CA LEU A 344 13.42 -15.44 -14.73
C LEU A 344 14.08 -16.82 -14.62
N GLU A 345 13.27 -17.89 -14.57
CA GLU A 345 13.78 -19.26 -14.51
C GLU A 345 14.59 -19.60 -15.77
N ALA A 346 14.08 -19.25 -16.96
CA ALA A 346 14.77 -19.47 -18.22
C ALA A 346 16.12 -18.74 -18.27
N HIS A 347 16.14 -17.45 -17.89
CA HIS A 347 17.36 -16.66 -17.81
C HIS A 347 18.41 -17.28 -16.89
N LEU A 348 18.00 -17.66 -15.67
CA LEU A 348 18.94 -18.23 -14.68
C LEU A 348 19.48 -19.60 -15.12
N ARG A 349 18.69 -20.42 -15.80
CA ARG A 349 19.15 -21.70 -16.33
C ARG A 349 20.09 -21.51 -17.52
N GLU A 350 19.80 -20.58 -18.41
CA GLU A 350 20.62 -20.29 -19.60
C GLU A 350 22.00 -19.73 -19.21
N HIS A 351 22.03 -18.85 -18.20
CA HIS A 351 23.26 -18.19 -17.76
C HIS A 351 24.01 -18.95 -16.65
N ALA A 352 23.59 -20.19 -16.32
CA ALA A 352 24.25 -20.99 -15.29
C ALA A 352 25.74 -21.22 -15.64
N PRO A 353 26.68 -20.62 -14.85
CA PRO A 353 28.09 -20.70 -15.19
C PRO A 353 28.61 -22.14 -15.01
N TRP A 354 29.46 -22.59 -15.92
CA TRP A 354 30.15 -23.89 -15.88
C TRP A 354 29.22 -25.10 -15.75
N GLY A 355 27.96 -25.00 -16.18
CA GLY A 355 26.98 -26.08 -16.08
C GLY A 355 26.51 -26.37 -14.66
N ALA A 356 26.60 -25.38 -13.75
CA ALA A 356 26.07 -25.49 -12.41
C ALA A 356 24.58 -25.84 -12.42
N GLN A 357 24.16 -26.66 -11.47
CA GLN A 357 22.73 -26.95 -11.30
C GLN A 357 22.01 -25.77 -10.65
N VAL A 358 20.93 -25.33 -11.26
CA VAL A 358 20.11 -24.20 -10.78
C VAL A 358 18.69 -24.69 -10.52
N SER A 359 18.17 -24.40 -9.34
CA SER A 359 16.76 -24.59 -8.97
C SER A 359 16.16 -23.29 -8.42
N LEU A 360 14.85 -23.10 -8.65
CA LEU A 360 14.09 -21.97 -8.16
C LEU A 360 12.89 -22.49 -7.35
N ASP A 361 12.59 -21.77 -6.26
CA ASP A 361 11.39 -21.99 -5.45
C ASP A 361 10.66 -20.64 -5.31
N LEU A 362 9.41 -20.60 -5.79
CA LEU A 362 8.54 -19.42 -5.70
C LEU A 362 8.00 -19.32 -4.26
N GLU A 363 8.17 -18.15 -3.63
CA GLU A 363 7.63 -17.85 -2.29
C GLU A 363 6.40 -16.97 -2.37
N LEU A 364 6.44 -15.91 -3.21
CA LEU A 364 5.39 -14.91 -3.33
C LEU A 364 5.16 -14.55 -4.81
N SER A 365 3.90 -14.37 -5.15
CA SER A 365 3.48 -13.90 -6.48
C SER A 365 2.28 -12.97 -6.34
N VAL A 366 2.48 -11.68 -6.62
CA VAL A 366 1.45 -10.64 -6.56
C VAL A 366 1.36 -9.98 -7.93
N PRO A 367 0.19 -9.90 -8.56
CA PRO A 367 0.03 -9.22 -9.83
C PRO A 367 0.23 -7.71 -9.71
N ALA A 368 0.68 -7.10 -10.80
CA ALA A 368 0.69 -5.66 -10.94
C ALA A 368 -0.73 -5.14 -11.17
N TYR A 369 -0.98 -3.88 -10.81
CA TYR A 369 -2.28 -3.24 -10.99
C TYR A 369 -2.12 -1.90 -11.72
N ALA A 370 -3.05 -1.57 -12.59
CA ALA A 370 -3.17 -0.26 -13.21
C ALA A 370 -4.63 0.03 -13.52
N VAL A 371 -5.03 1.27 -13.34
CA VAL A 371 -6.40 1.73 -13.62
C VAL A 371 -6.42 2.66 -14.83
N ASP A 372 -7.53 2.65 -15.54
CA ASP A 372 -7.88 3.76 -16.42
C ASP A 372 -8.39 4.93 -15.56
N ALA A 373 -7.47 5.83 -15.20
CA ALA A 373 -7.73 6.99 -14.36
C ALA A 373 -8.53 8.09 -15.10
N SER A 374 -9.58 7.70 -15.83
CA SER A 374 -10.45 8.56 -16.59
C SER A 374 -11.92 8.38 -16.19
N GLY A 375 -12.78 9.28 -16.69
CA GLY A 375 -14.21 9.21 -16.47
C GLY A 375 -14.71 9.93 -15.21
N PRO A 376 -16.03 9.93 -14.99
CA PRO A 376 -16.69 10.84 -14.04
C PRO A 376 -16.26 10.64 -12.58
N VAL A 377 -15.90 9.43 -12.17
CA VAL A 377 -15.44 9.14 -10.80
C VAL A 377 -14.05 9.77 -10.57
N TYR A 378 -13.12 9.60 -11.52
CA TYR A 378 -11.81 10.24 -11.44
C TYR A 378 -11.88 11.76 -11.57
N ASP A 379 -12.81 12.29 -12.40
CA ASP A 379 -13.06 13.73 -12.50
C ASP A 379 -13.57 14.29 -11.16
N ALA A 380 -14.49 13.57 -10.49
CA ALA A 380 -14.99 13.92 -9.16
C ALA A 380 -13.88 13.90 -8.10
N ALA A 381 -12.99 12.89 -8.15
CA ALA A 381 -11.83 12.80 -7.25
C ALA A 381 -10.86 13.97 -7.48
N ARG A 382 -10.46 14.24 -8.73
CA ARG A 382 -9.57 15.37 -9.04
C ARG A 382 -10.14 16.72 -8.60
N ALA A 383 -11.45 16.92 -8.79
CA ALA A 383 -12.13 18.14 -8.34
C ALA A 383 -12.09 18.28 -6.79
N ALA A 384 -12.33 17.19 -6.07
CA ALA A 384 -12.29 17.15 -4.62
C ALA A 384 -10.89 17.45 -4.07
N PHE A 385 -9.87 16.78 -4.60
CA PHE A 385 -8.48 16.97 -4.20
C PHE A 385 -8.01 18.40 -4.53
N ARG A 386 -8.27 18.90 -5.74
CA ARG A 386 -7.94 20.28 -6.09
C ARG A 386 -8.58 21.29 -5.14
N ALA A 387 -9.83 21.10 -4.76
CA ALA A 387 -10.50 21.99 -3.81
C ALA A 387 -9.89 21.91 -2.41
N ALA A 388 -9.55 20.71 -1.92
CA ALA A 388 -8.94 20.52 -0.61
C ALA A 388 -7.51 21.10 -0.52
N TRP A 389 -6.76 21.15 -1.63
CA TRP A 389 -5.44 21.77 -1.73
C TRP A 389 -5.48 23.17 -2.37
N ASP A 390 -6.56 23.92 -2.15
CA ASP A 390 -6.68 25.34 -2.49
C ASP A 390 -6.37 25.65 -3.97
N GLY A 391 -6.74 24.72 -4.88
CA GLY A 391 -6.59 24.86 -6.32
C GLY A 391 -5.36 24.16 -6.91
N ILE A 392 -4.56 23.45 -6.10
CA ILE A 392 -3.45 22.63 -6.61
C ILE A 392 -4.01 21.36 -7.26
N GLU A 393 -3.66 21.12 -8.52
CA GLU A 393 -4.09 19.94 -9.25
C GLU A 393 -3.41 18.67 -8.68
N PRO A 394 -4.17 17.58 -8.44
CA PRO A 394 -3.57 16.32 -8.07
C PRO A 394 -2.77 15.72 -9.23
N VAL A 395 -1.68 15.05 -8.90
CA VAL A 395 -0.85 14.36 -9.89
C VAL A 395 -1.13 12.86 -9.89
N ASP A 396 -1.06 12.22 -11.06
CA ASP A 396 -1.16 10.77 -11.16
C ASP A 396 0.23 10.15 -10.92
N ILE A 397 0.31 9.26 -9.93
CA ILE A 397 1.55 8.56 -9.57
C ILE A 397 1.40 7.04 -9.68
N GLY A 398 2.54 6.35 -9.75
CA GLY A 398 2.64 4.93 -9.51
C GLY A 398 3.27 4.66 -8.14
N VAL A 399 3.02 3.49 -7.56
CA VAL A 399 3.66 3.05 -6.32
C VAL A 399 4.42 1.74 -6.56
N GLY A 400 5.58 1.63 -5.95
CA GLY A 400 6.46 0.47 -6.09
C GLY A 400 6.03 -0.76 -5.30
N GLY A 401 5.10 -0.62 -4.37
CA GLY A 401 4.49 -1.69 -3.59
C GLY A 401 3.23 -2.24 -4.24
N GLY A 402 2.88 -3.48 -3.92
CA GLY A 402 1.58 -4.06 -4.25
C GLY A 402 0.72 -4.06 -2.99
N ILE A 403 -0.49 -3.60 -3.09
CA ILE A 403 -1.50 -3.69 -2.03
C ILE A 403 -2.34 -4.93 -2.34
N PRO A 404 -2.29 -6.01 -1.53
CA PRO A 404 -2.99 -7.27 -1.82
C PRO A 404 -4.47 -7.07 -2.09
N PHE A 405 -5.11 -6.22 -1.30
CA PHE A 405 -6.51 -5.85 -1.41
C PHE A 405 -6.89 -5.41 -2.83
N VAL A 406 -6.13 -4.53 -3.47
CA VAL A 406 -6.48 -3.96 -4.79
C VAL A 406 -6.63 -5.04 -5.86
N SER A 407 -5.71 -6.00 -5.90
CA SER A 407 -5.76 -7.10 -6.87
C SER A 407 -6.90 -8.07 -6.59
N VAL A 408 -7.17 -8.35 -5.32
CA VAL A 408 -8.23 -9.26 -4.89
C VAL A 408 -9.60 -8.63 -5.14
N PHE A 409 -9.80 -7.38 -4.72
CA PHE A 409 -11.08 -6.68 -4.90
C PHE A 409 -11.45 -6.49 -6.36
N GLY A 410 -10.50 -6.15 -7.24
CA GLY A 410 -10.74 -6.05 -8.67
C GLY A 410 -11.23 -7.37 -9.30
N GLY A 411 -10.89 -8.52 -8.70
CA GLY A 411 -11.41 -9.82 -9.09
C GLY A 411 -12.85 -10.08 -8.62
N PHE A 412 -13.22 -9.62 -7.43
CA PHE A 412 -14.55 -9.78 -6.85
C PHE A 412 -15.56 -8.74 -7.36
N PHE A 413 -15.14 -7.49 -7.55
CA PHE A 413 -15.99 -6.36 -7.94
C PHE A 413 -15.47 -5.68 -9.23
N PRO A 414 -15.47 -6.37 -10.38
CA PRO A 414 -14.86 -5.86 -11.61
C PRO A 414 -15.57 -4.66 -12.22
N SER A 415 -16.79 -4.34 -11.78
CA SER A 415 -17.54 -3.16 -12.21
C SER A 415 -17.29 -1.92 -11.37
N ALA A 416 -16.70 -2.08 -10.17
CA ALA A 416 -16.40 -0.98 -9.29
C ALA A 416 -15.21 -0.14 -9.79
N VAL A 417 -15.32 1.18 -9.69
CA VAL A 417 -14.20 2.07 -9.98
C VAL A 417 -13.35 2.25 -8.71
N THR A 418 -12.10 1.80 -8.75
CA THR A 418 -11.19 1.91 -7.61
C THR A 418 -10.38 3.20 -7.65
N LEU A 419 -10.42 3.95 -6.56
CA LEU A 419 -9.59 5.12 -6.28
C LEU A 419 -8.60 4.77 -5.17
N LEU A 420 -7.30 4.89 -5.44
CA LEU A 420 -6.25 4.73 -4.44
C LEU A 420 -5.80 6.12 -4.00
N THR A 421 -6.03 6.40 -2.74
CA THR A 421 -5.68 7.65 -2.07
C THR A 421 -4.94 7.33 -0.77
N GLY A 422 -4.45 8.31 -0.06
CA GLY A 422 -3.86 8.07 1.25
C GLY A 422 -3.36 9.34 1.91
N VAL A 423 -2.85 9.14 3.09
CA VAL A 423 -2.44 10.21 4.01
C VAL A 423 -0.92 10.35 4.10
N GLU A 424 -0.20 9.37 3.58
CA GLU A 424 1.25 9.33 3.65
C GLU A 424 1.90 10.41 2.78
N ASP A 425 3.13 10.73 3.08
CA ASP A 425 4.02 11.60 2.30
C ASP A 425 5.45 11.01 2.30
N PRO A 426 6.39 11.53 1.50
CA PRO A 426 7.74 10.98 1.40
C PRO A 426 8.54 10.92 2.70
N GLN A 427 8.08 11.59 3.76
CA GLN A 427 8.72 11.60 5.08
C GLN A 427 7.98 10.76 6.13
N THR A 428 6.94 10.05 5.73
CA THR A 428 6.11 9.22 6.63
C THR A 428 6.92 8.12 7.31
N ASN A 429 7.90 7.51 6.63
CA ASN A 429 8.66 6.36 7.12
C ASN A 429 7.79 5.15 7.51
N ALA A 430 6.74 4.85 6.74
CA ALA A 430 5.95 3.64 6.93
C ALA A 430 6.86 2.40 7.06
N HIS A 431 6.48 1.42 7.90
CA HIS A 431 7.24 0.21 8.24
C HIS A 431 8.60 0.45 8.91
N SER A 432 8.99 1.70 9.14
CA SER A 432 10.29 2.07 9.74
C SER A 432 10.14 2.72 11.11
N PRO A 433 11.20 2.80 11.92
CA PRO A 433 11.19 3.63 13.13
C PRO A 433 10.89 5.10 12.82
N ASN A 434 10.25 5.77 13.76
CA ASN A 434 9.82 7.17 13.65
C ASN A 434 8.82 7.42 12.51
N GLU A 435 7.92 6.45 12.23
CA GLU A 435 6.76 6.67 11.40
C GLU A 435 6.00 7.91 11.85
N SER A 436 5.51 8.70 10.89
CA SER A 436 4.88 9.97 11.21
C SER A 436 3.83 10.41 10.18
N LEU A 437 2.82 11.13 10.66
CA LEU A 437 1.73 11.73 9.89
C LEU A 437 1.84 13.25 9.89
N HIS A 438 1.83 13.89 8.72
CA HIS A 438 1.79 15.35 8.61
C HIS A 438 0.36 15.85 8.86
N LEU A 439 0.13 16.54 10.00
CA LEU A 439 -1.21 16.92 10.45
C LEU A 439 -1.97 17.84 9.49
N GLY A 440 -1.26 18.73 8.80
CA GLY A 440 -1.85 19.62 7.81
C GLY A 440 -2.34 18.89 6.55
N GLU A 441 -1.54 17.93 6.05
CA GLU A 441 -1.95 17.10 4.90
C GLU A 441 -3.09 16.16 5.29
N PHE A 442 -3.06 15.56 6.48
CA PHE A 442 -4.15 14.73 6.99
C PHE A 442 -5.49 15.48 7.01
N ALA A 443 -5.51 16.72 7.49
CA ALA A 443 -6.74 17.54 7.46
C ALA A 443 -7.24 17.79 6.02
N ARG A 444 -6.33 17.96 5.05
CA ARG A 444 -6.68 18.12 3.63
C ARG A 444 -7.23 16.84 3.04
N VAL A 445 -6.66 15.66 3.38
CA VAL A 445 -7.19 14.36 2.95
C VAL A 445 -8.61 14.14 3.49
N CYS A 446 -8.86 14.40 4.78
CA CYS A 446 -10.21 14.33 5.36
C CYS A 446 -11.21 15.21 4.60
N LEU A 447 -10.81 16.42 4.23
CA LEU A 447 -11.65 17.34 3.44
C LEU A 447 -11.84 16.81 2.01
N ALA A 448 -10.78 16.32 1.35
CA ALA A 448 -10.87 15.79 -0.01
C ALA A 448 -11.84 14.61 -0.09
N GLU A 449 -11.81 13.72 0.89
CA GLU A 449 -12.74 12.60 0.93
C GLU A 449 -14.19 13.05 1.14
N ALA A 450 -14.44 13.98 2.05
CA ALA A 450 -15.79 14.54 2.22
C ALA A 450 -16.30 15.20 0.92
N LEU A 451 -15.44 15.97 0.22
CA LEU A 451 -15.77 16.56 -1.07
C LEU A 451 -15.98 15.52 -2.18
N LEU A 452 -15.21 14.43 -2.16
CA LEU A 452 -15.38 13.31 -3.09
C LEU A 452 -16.77 12.68 -2.92
N LEU A 453 -17.18 12.34 -1.70
CA LEU A 453 -18.51 11.79 -1.41
C LEU A 453 -19.63 12.74 -1.87
N ALA A 454 -19.47 14.05 -1.66
CA ALA A 454 -20.41 15.06 -2.15
C ALA A 454 -20.50 15.06 -3.68
N ASN A 455 -19.35 15.04 -4.37
CA ASN A 455 -19.28 15.05 -5.82
C ASN A 455 -19.91 13.78 -6.43
N LEU A 456 -19.64 12.60 -5.85
CA LEU A 456 -20.23 11.33 -6.28
C LEU A 456 -21.75 11.32 -6.11
N GLY A 457 -22.29 11.83 -4.99
CA GLY A 457 -23.72 11.97 -4.78
C GLY A 457 -24.38 12.94 -5.78
N ALA A 458 -23.68 13.99 -6.19
CA ALA A 458 -24.20 14.96 -7.18
C ALA A 458 -24.21 14.40 -8.62
N THR A 459 -23.41 13.39 -8.95
CA THR A 459 -23.39 12.75 -10.29
C THR A 459 -24.62 11.88 -10.53
N ALA A 460 -25.24 11.32 -9.51
CA ALA A 460 -26.41 10.46 -9.55
C ALA A 460 -27.66 11.13 -10.15
N GLY A 461 -27.79 12.46 -10.11
CA GLY A 461 -28.88 13.21 -10.67
C GLY A 461 -28.77 13.53 -12.19
N ARG A 462 -27.64 13.13 -12.83
CA ARG A 462 -27.41 13.39 -14.27
C ARG A 462 -27.51 12.09 -15.06
N THR A 463 -28.74 11.68 -15.40
CA THR A 463 -28.96 10.68 -16.47
C THR A 463 -28.29 11.21 -17.75
N PRO A 464 -27.47 10.45 -18.48
CA PRO A 464 -27.00 10.89 -19.80
C PRO A 464 -28.20 11.05 -20.73
N SER A 465 -28.36 12.26 -21.24
CA SER A 465 -29.37 12.62 -22.27
C SER A 465 -28.97 12.09 -23.63
#